data_95b087c5de7ce7db404085ffe7ae501d
#
_entry.id   95b087c5de7ce7db404085ffe7ae501d
#
_cell.length_a   1.000
_cell.length_b   1.000
_cell.length_c   1.000
_cell.angle_alpha   90.00
_cell.angle_beta   90.00
_cell.angle_gamma   90.00
#
_symmetry.space_group_name_H-M   'P 1'
#
loop_
_entity.id
_entity.type
_entity.pdbx_description
1 polymer ?
#
loop_
_entity_poly.entity_id
_entity_poly.type
_entity_poly.pdbx_seq_one_letter_code
_entity_poly.pdbx_strand_id
1 'polypeptide(L)'
;MKEVVIVEAVRTPIGRHGGALESVRPDDMAALVIKEVITRTGIDPQVVEEVYLGCANQAGEDNRNVARMATLLAGLPQSVAAVTFNRLCASGLNAVNQAARAIRCGEGDVFIAGGVESMTRAPYSFPKNSRAWGPSGNVTAYDTTLGWRYPNPQMEAMFPLEAMGETAENIYDLTCSGQLEGGAISREEQDAFSLESQRRACEAINNGYFQREIVPVPIPQRRGDPILVDTDEHPRIKWADGRYTLDTDMATLAKLRPAFRKGGTVTAGNASGLNDGACAVLIMSADKAAELGLNPRARWLASGAAGVDPRTMGLGPVPATHKALQRAGLTMADIDLIELNEAFAVQALAVMRAAGMRPEITNVNGGAIALGHPLGCSGARILTTLLHEMERRAEAGQSMRYGLATLCVGVGQGEAAVIERLGD
;
A
#
# COMPACT_ATOMS: atom_id res chain seq x y z
N MET A 1 -16.38 22.33 9.80
CA MET A 1 -16.00 20.92 9.59
C MET A 1 -14.99 20.57 10.67
N LYS A 2 -15.07 19.37 11.29
CA LYS A 2 -14.11 18.95 12.30
C LYS A 2 -12.71 18.82 11.70
N GLU A 3 -11.70 19.20 12.48
CA GLU A 3 -10.30 18.92 12.15
C GLU A 3 -10.02 17.43 12.37
N VAL A 4 -9.26 16.81 11.48
CA VAL A 4 -8.98 15.35 11.50
C VAL A 4 -7.50 15.14 11.74
N VAL A 5 -7.17 14.32 12.73
CA VAL A 5 -5.80 14.05 13.13
C VAL A 5 -5.50 12.55 13.16
N ILE A 6 -4.26 12.20 12.83
CA ILE A 6 -3.70 10.85 12.97
C ILE A 6 -2.95 10.81 14.30
N VAL A 7 -3.26 9.82 15.11
CA VAL A 7 -2.69 9.65 16.46
C VAL A 7 -1.67 8.51 16.49
N GLU A 8 -1.95 7.40 15.79
CA GLU A 8 -1.02 6.28 15.71
C GLU A 8 -1.14 5.60 14.34
N ALA A 9 -0.05 5.03 13.87
CA ALA A 9 -0.01 4.26 12.64
C ALA A 9 1.04 3.14 12.75
N VAL A 10 0.62 1.89 12.48
CA VAL A 10 1.47 0.71 12.58
C VAL A 10 1.22 -0.25 11.43
N ARG A 11 2.19 -1.11 11.14
CA ARG A 11 2.08 -2.16 10.13
C ARG A 11 2.78 -3.45 10.55
N THR A 12 2.43 -4.54 9.94
CA THR A 12 3.27 -5.75 9.98
C THR A 12 4.55 -5.54 9.13
N PRO A 13 5.58 -6.35 9.29
CA PRO A 13 6.56 -6.54 8.22
C PRO A 13 5.83 -7.03 6.97
N ILE A 14 6.42 -6.79 5.79
CA ILE A 14 5.90 -7.26 4.50
C ILE A 14 6.55 -8.61 4.18
N GLY A 15 5.71 -9.65 4.08
CA GLY A 15 6.12 -11.01 3.69
C GLY A 15 6.20 -11.17 2.16
N ARG A 16 7.08 -12.06 1.70
CA ARG A 16 7.07 -12.54 0.32
C ARG A 16 5.92 -13.51 0.10
N HIS A 17 5.51 -13.68 -1.14
CA HIS A 17 4.59 -14.74 -1.52
C HIS A 17 5.18 -16.12 -1.15
N GLY A 18 4.44 -16.89 -0.34
CA GLY A 18 4.93 -18.17 0.21
C GLY A 18 6.11 -18.02 1.16
N GLY A 19 6.29 -16.86 1.80
CA GLY A 19 7.39 -16.56 2.71
C GLY A 19 7.03 -16.61 4.18
N ALA A 20 7.69 -15.78 4.98
CA ALA A 20 7.61 -15.83 6.44
C ALA A 20 6.19 -15.66 7.02
N LEU A 21 5.28 -15.00 6.30
CA LEU A 21 3.89 -14.79 6.71
C LEU A 21 2.90 -15.79 6.09
N GLU A 22 3.35 -16.81 5.35
CA GLU A 22 2.48 -17.76 4.63
C GLU A 22 1.44 -18.48 5.52
N SER A 23 1.80 -18.74 6.76
CA SER A 23 0.94 -19.44 7.72
C SER A 23 -0.05 -18.52 8.43
N VAL A 24 0.08 -17.19 8.28
CA VAL A 24 -0.76 -16.21 8.99
C VAL A 24 -1.98 -15.85 8.15
N ARG A 25 -3.14 -15.98 8.74
CA ARG A 25 -4.41 -15.59 8.09
C ARG A 25 -4.51 -14.07 7.95
N PRO A 26 -5.12 -13.55 6.89
CA PRO A 26 -5.30 -12.11 6.71
C PRO A 26 -6.12 -11.45 7.82
N ASP A 27 -7.16 -12.11 8.32
CA ASP A 27 -7.99 -11.63 9.43
C ASP A 27 -7.19 -11.54 10.74
N ASP A 28 -6.28 -12.49 11.02
CA ASP A 28 -5.38 -12.47 12.19
C ASP A 28 -4.31 -11.36 12.06
N MET A 29 -3.72 -11.17 10.87
CA MET A 29 -2.77 -10.07 10.62
C MET A 29 -3.42 -8.70 10.86
N ALA A 30 -4.63 -8.51 10.34
CA ALA A 30 -5.38 -7.28 10.53
C ALA A 30 -5.75 -7.06 12.00
N ALA A 31 -6.16 -8.12 12.71
CA ALA A 31 -6.45 -8.04 14.14
C ALA A 31 -5.23 -7.67 14.97
N LEU A 32 -4.05 -8.17 14.61
CA LEU A 32 -2.78 -7.84 15.28
C LEU A 32 -2.50 -6.34 15.26
N VAL A 33 -2.56 -5.70 14.09
CA VAL A 33 -2.28 -4.27 13.95
C VAL A 33 -3.37 -3.38 14.57
N ILE A 34 -4.63 -3.80 14.54
CA ILE A 34 -5.73 -3.12 15.24
C ILE A 34 -5.51 -3.15 16.75
N LYS A 35 -5.20 -4.33 17.30
CA LYS A 35 -4.90 -4.50 18.73
C LYS A 35 -3.69 -3.66 19.16
N GLU A 36 -2.66 -3.62 18.35
CA GLU A 36 -1.45 -2.85 18.64
C GLU A 36 -1.72 -1.34 18.71
N VAL A 37 -2.51 -0.80 17.80
CA VAL A 37 -2.92 0.63 17.82
C VAL A 37 -3.63 0.97 19.14
N ILE A 38 -4.55 0.12 19.59
CA ILE A 38 -5.23 0.29 20.89
C ILE A 38 -4.22 0.21 22.04
N THR A 39 -3.31 -0.77 21.99
CA THR A 39 -2.32 -0.99 23.05
C THR A 39 -1.37 0.20 23.16
N ARG A 40 -0.85 0.72 22.05
CA ARG A 40 0.10 1.85 22.06
C ARG A 40 -0.53 3.14 22.54
N THR A 41 -1.78 3.37 22.20
CA THR A 41 -2.47 4.61 22.57
C THR A 41 -3.16 4.54 23.93
N GLY A 42 -3.45 3.34 24.43
CA GLY A 42 -4.13 3.11 25.69
C GLY A 42 -5.59 3.60 25.71
N ILE A 43 -6.20 3.86 24.55
CA ILE A 43 -7.60 4.29 24.47
C ILE A 43 -8.53 3.17 24.88
N ASP A 44 -9.68 3.53 25.48
CA ASP A 44 -10.77 2.59 25.69
C ASP A 44 -11.32 2.15 24.33
N PRO A 45 -11.30 0.85 23.97
CA PRO A 45 -11.86 0.38 22.71
C PRO A 45 -13.33 0.75 22.48
N GLN A 46 -14.08 1.08 23.52
CA GLN A 46 -15.48 1.50 23.43
C GLN A 46 -15.65 2.87 22.76
N VAL A 47 -14.61 3.71 22.70
CA VAL A 47 -14.70 5.01 22.04
C VAL A 47 -14.55 4.91 20.52
N VAL A 48 -14.15 3.75 19.99
CA VAL A 48 -14.03 3.51 18.55
C VAL A 48 -15.40 3.41 17.94
N GLU A 49 -15.71 4.31 17.00
CA GLU A 49 -16.98 4.32 16.28
C GLU A 49 -17.07 3.16 15.28
N GLU A 50 -16.06 3.06 14.42
CA GLU A 50 -16.03 2.06 13.36
C GLU A 50 -14.61 1.73 12.91
N VAL A 51 -14.42 0.52 12.36
CA VAL A 51 -13.17 0.06 11.77
C VAL A 51 -13.30 -0.03 10.25
N TYR A 52 -12.44 0.67 9.52
CA TYR A 52 -12.40 0.74 8.06
C TYR A 52 -11.15 0.06 7.53
N LEU A 53 -11.27 -1.08 6.87
CA LEU A 53 -10.11 -1.73 6.25
C LEU A 53 -10.24 -1.85 4.74
N GLY A 54 -9.13 -1.64 4.05
CA GLY A 54 -8.97 -1.98 2.65
C GLY A 54 -8.59 -3.44 2.46
N CYS A 55 -9.21 -4.13 1.49
CA CYS A 55 -8.82 -5.46 1.04
C CYS A 55 -9.23 -5.62 -0.42
N ALA A 56 -8.28 -6.00 -1.29
CA ALA A 56 -8.55 -6.08 -2.73
C ALA A 56 -9.16 -7.42 -3.14
N ASN A 57 -8.70 -8.53 -2.57
CA ASN A 57 -9.10 -9.86 -3.02
C ASN A 57 -10.48 -10.28 -2.52
N GLN A 58 -10.69 -10.42 -1.24
CA GLN A 58 -11.94 -10.82 -0.58
C GLN A 58 -12.52 -12.17 -1.06
N ALA A 59 -11.66 -13.06 -1.58
CA ALA A 59 -12.11 -14.34 -2.17
C ALA A 59 -11.88 -15.53 -1.24
N GLY A 60 -10.98 -15.43 -0.27
CA GLY A 60 -10.59 -16.51 0.64
C GLY A 60 -10.96 -16.27 2.10
N GLU A 61 -9.97 -16.34 2.97
CA GLU A 61 -10.10 -16.10 4.42
C GLU A 61 -10.43 -14.64 4.76
N ASP A 62 -10.21 -13.74 3.82
CA ASP A 62 -10.55 -12.33 3.80
C ASP A 62 -11.97 -12.03 3.27
N ASN A 63 -12.78 -13.08 3.04
CA ASN A 63 -14.12 -12.94 2.47
C ASN A 63 -15.11 -12.25 3.41
N ARG A 64 -16.26 -11.89 2.86
CA ARG A 64 -17.38 -11.19 3.48
C ARG A 64 -17.00 -9.79 3.96
N ASN A 65 -16.40 -9.64 5.12
CA ASN A 65 -16.00 -8.36 5.69
C ASN A 65 -14.83 -8.61 6.65
N VAL A 66 -13.61 -8.65 6.10
CA VAL A 66 -12.40 -8.92 6.88
C VAL A 66 -12.20 -7.87 7.99
N ALA A 67 -12.62 -6.62 7.77
CA ALA A 67 -12.58 -5.59 8.80
C ALA A 67 -13.40 -6.00 10.05
N ARG A 68 -14.62 -6.54 9.85
CA ARG A 68 -15.45 -6.98 10.96
C ARG A 68 -14.85 -8.20 11.67
N MET A 69 -14.29 -9.15 10.92
CA MET A 69 -13.62 -10.31 11.51
C MET A 69 -12.43 -9.85 12.36
N ALA A 70 -11.58 -9.01 11.81
CA ALA A 70 -10.40 -8.47 12.49
C ALA A 70 -10.77 -7.65 13.75
N THR A 71 -11.82 -6.83 13.69
CA THR A 71 -12.35 -6.06 14.84
C THR A 71 -12.68 -6.96 16.01
N LEU A 72 -13.39 -8.06 15.76
CA LEU A 72 -13.76 -9.02 16.81
C LEU A 72 -12.57 -9.83 17.32
N LEU A 73 -11.69 -10.27 16.42
CA LEU A 73 -10.45 -10.98 16.76
C LEU A 73 -9.48 -10.12 17.57
N ALA A 74 -9.43 -8.81 17.30
CA ALA A 74 -8.65 -7.85 18.08
C ALA A 74 -9.20 -7.61 19.50
N GLY A 75 -10.42 -8.08 19.78
CA GLY A 75 -11.06 -7.94 21.08
C GLY A 75 -11.82 -6.63 21.28
N LEU A 76 -12.11 -5.87 20.22
CA LEU A 76 -12.96 -4.70 20.33
C LEU A 76 -14.41 -5.07 20.68
N PRO A 77 -15.19 -4.16 21.30
CA PRO A 77 -16.58 -4.40 21.63
C PRO A 77 -17.41 -4.79 20.40
N GLN A 78 -18.42 -5.65 20.61
CA GLN A 78 -19.35 -6.06 19.55
C GLN A 78 -20.15 -4.89 18.96
N SER A 79 -20.26 -3.80 19.69
CA SER A 79 -20.91 -2.55 19.25
C SER A 79 -20.13 -1.81 18.16
N VAL A 80 -18.80 -2.00 18.09
CA VAL A 80 -17.96 -1.35 17.09
C VAL A 80 -18.26 -1.94 15.72
N ALA A 81 -18.86 -1.17 14.83
CA ALA A 81 -19.11 -1.59 13.46
C ALA A 81 -17.82 -1.67 12.64
N ALA A 82 -17.86 -2.29 11.46
CA ALA A 82 -16.71 -2.33 10.57
C ALA A 82 -17.13 -2.54 9.12
N VAL A 83 -16.35 -1.99 8.18
CA VAL A 83 -16.57 -2.15 6.74
C VAL A 83 -15.25 -2.38 5.99
N THR A 84 -15.31 -3.21 4.96
CA THR A 84 -14.19 -3.47 4.06
C THR A 84 -14.36 -2.71 2.75
N PHE A 85 -13.38 -1.89 2.40
CA PHE A 85 -13.33 -1.13 1.15
C PHE A 85 -12.50 -1.85 0.10
N ASN A 86 -12.93 -1.74 -1.15
CA ASN A 86 -12.15 -2.21 -2.29
C ASN A 86 -11.97 -1.09 -3.32
N ARG A 87 -10.76 -0.60 -3.42
CA ARG A 87 -10.22 0.22 -4.50
C ARG A 87 -8.90 -0.38 -4.96
N LEU A 88 -8.88 -1.71 -5.10
CA LEU A 88 -7.69 -2.48 -5.48
C LEU A 88 -6.45 -2.03 -4.67
N CYS A 89 -5.37 -1.64 -5.34
CA CYS A 89 -4.11 -1.22 -4.70
C CYS A 89 -4.27 -0.07 -3.68
N ALA A 90 -5.26 0.80 -3.85
CA ALA A 90 -5.49 1.95 -2.97
C ALA A 90 -6.49 1.67 -1.83
N SER A 91 -6.97 0.45 -1.66
CA SER A 91 -8.02 0.14 -0.69
C SER A 91 -7.70 0.64 0.72
N GLY A 92 -6.47 0.47 1.20
CA GLY A 92 -6.03 0.93 2.52
C GLY A 92 -6.00 2.46 2.65
N LEU A 93 -5.47 3.18 1.66
CA LEU A 93 -5.49 4.66 1.68
C LEU A 93 -6.91 5.18 1.54
N ASN A 94 -7.76 4.49 0.75
CA ASN A 94 -9.16 4.83 0.63
C ASN A 94 -9.90 4.68 1.97
N ALA A 95 -9.63 3.62 2.72
CA ALA A 95 -10.20 3.41 4.05
C ALA A 95 -9.85 4.58 5.00
N VAL A 96 -8.58 5.01 5.05
CA VAL A 96 -8.15 6.19 5.83
C VAL A 96 -8.85 7.46 5.34
N ASN A 97 -8.92 7.68 4.03
CA ASN A 97 -9.58 8.85 3.47
C ASN A 97 -11.10 8.87 3.76
N GLN A 98 -11.76 7.71 3.81
CA GLN A 98 -13.19 7.62 4.17
C GLN A 98 -13.41 7.90 5.66
N ALA A 99 -12.57 7.37 6.54
CA ALA A 99 -12.61 7.68 7.97
C ALA A 99 -12.44 9.19 8.23
N ALA A 100 -11.47 9.82 7.55
CA ALA A 100 -11.27 11.26 7.62
C ALA A 100 -12.50 12.05 7.17
N ARG A 101 -13.20 11.59 6.13
CA ARG A 101 -14.44 12.23 5.64
C ARG A 101 -15.59 12.03 6.62
N ALA A 102 -15.75 10.84 7.17
CA ALA A 102 -16.78 10.55 8.20
C ALA A 102 -16.61 11.49 9.40
N ILE A 103 -15.39 11.64 9.92
CA ILE A 103 -15.07 12.59 11.00
C ILE A 103 -15.44 14.03 10.61
N ARG A 104 -15.02 14.48 9.41
CA ARG A 104 -15.34 15.83 8.92
C ARG A 104 -16.83 16.11 8.80
N CYS A 105 -17.60 15.09 8.43
CA CYS A 105 -19.07 15.17 8.30
C CYS A 105 -19.79 15.04 9.64
N GLY A 106 -19.09 14.63 10.71
CA GLY A 106 -19.69 14.47 12.05
C GLY A 106 -20.38 13.13 12.26
N GLU A 107 -20.08 12.11 11.46
CA GLU A 107 -20.63 10.75 11.59
C GLU A 107 -20.00 9.95 12.74
N GLY A 108 -18.91 10.47 13.33
CA GLY A 108 -18.21 9.90 14.48
C GLY A 108 -16.96 10.71 14.78
N ASP A 109 -16.24 10.32 15.83
CA ASP A 109 -15.03 11.00 16.26
C ASP A 109 -13.77 10.15 16.25
N VAL A 110 -13.86 8.81 16.40
CA VAL A 110 -12.71 7.92 16.52
C VAL A 110 -12.88 6.73 15.58
N PHE A 111 -11.94 6.57 14.65
CA PHE A 111 -11.93 5.46 13.71
C PHE A 111 -10.56 4.77 13.71
N ILE A 112 -10.56 3.46 13.48
CA ILE A 112 -9.36 2.72 13.08
C ILE A 112 -9.50 2.45 11.59
N ALA A 113 -8.54 2.91 10.79
CA ALA A 113 -8.55 2.73 9.36
C ALA A 113 -7.23 2.07 8.91
N GLY A 114 -7.26 1.32 7.81
CA GLY A 114 -6.05 0.66 7.36
C GLY A 114 -6.31 -0.30 6.21
N GLY A 115 -5.58 -1.40 6.19
CA GLY A 115 -5.81 -2.41 5.17
C GLY A 115 -4.99 -3.67 5.37
N VAL A 116 -5.38 -4.72 4.68
CA VAL A 116 -4.75 -6.04 4.74
C VAL A 116 -4.82 -6.70 3.37
N GLU A 117 -3.78 -7.46 3.06
CA GLU A 117 -3.78 -8.39 1.94
C GLU A 117 -2.91 -9.60 2.28
N SER A 118 -3.39 -10.79 1.98
CA SER A 118 -2.54 -11.97 1.86
C SER A 118 -2.68 -12.53 0.45
N MET A 119 -1.69 -12.24 -0.38
CA MET A 119 -1.65 -12.75 -1.75
C MET A 119 -1.21 -14.22 -1.77
N THR A 120 -0.49 -14.65 -0.75
CA THR A 120 -0.10 -16.07 -0.56
C THR A 120 -1.32 -16.98 -0.32
N ARG A 121 -2.31 -16.50 0.44
CA ARG A 121 -3.46 -17.31 0.84
C ARG A 121 -4.69 -17.09 -0.04
N ALA A 122 -4.53 -16.37 -1.15
CA ALA A 122 -5.57 -16.19 -2.15
C ALA A 122 -5.96 -17.54 -2.78
N PRO A 123 -7.25 -17.93 -2.75
CA PRO A 123 -7.67 -19.24 -3.24
C PRO A 123 -7.82 -19.28 -4.76
N TYR A 124 -7.92 -20.48 -5.28
CA TYR A 124 -8.52 -20.69 -6.60
C TYR A 124 -10.05 -20.58 -6.53
N SER A 125 -10.67 -20.04 -7.57
CA SER A 125 -12.12 -20.01 -7.70
C SER A 125 -12.57 -20.51 -9.07
N PHE A 126 -13.78 -21.07 -9.15
CA PHE A 126 -14.37 -21.54 -10.40
C PHE A 126 -15.86 -21.26 -10.43
N PRO A 127 -16.46 -21.05 -11.63
CA PRO A 127 -17.88 -20.75 -11.74
C PRO A 127 -18.73 -21.98 -11.39
N LYS A 128 -19.88 -21.72 -10.80
CA LYS A 128 -20.92 -22.76 -10.66
C LYS A 128 -21.50 -23.12 -12.02
N ASN A 129 -21.92 -24.37 -12.17
CA ASN A 129 -22.68 -24.78 -13.34
C ASN A 129 -23.94 -23.91 -13.50
N SER A 130 -24.17 -23.41 -14.70
CA SER A 130 -25.35 -22.59 -15.02
C SER A 130 -26.66 -23.40 -15.07
N ARG A 131 -26.56 -24.75 -15.13
CA ARG A 131 -27.70 -25.68 -15.18
C ARG A 131 -27.66 -26.60 -13.96
N ALA A 132 -28.83 -26.99 -13.45
CA ALA A 132 -28.96 -27.88 -12.30
C ALA A 132 -28.20 -29.22 -12.49
N TRP A 133 -28.18 -29.71 -13.72
CA TRP A 133 -27.44 -30.88 -14.16
C TRP A 133 -26.42 -30.45 -15.20
N GLY A 134 -25.44 -29.65 -14.79
CA GLY A 134 -24.42 -29.15 -15.69
C GLY A 134 -23.65 -30.30 -16.37
N PRO A 135 -23.09 -30.07 -17.57
CA PRO A 135 -22.33 -31.08 -18.27
C PRO A 135 -21.16 -31.52 -17.42
N SER A 136 -20.92 -32.84 -17.38
CA SER A 136 -19.63 -33.39 -16.95
C SER A 136 -18.57 -32.88 -17.91
N GLY A 137 -17.47 -32.30 -17.40
CA GLY A 137 -16.41 -31.76 -18.26
C GLY A 137 -15.37 -30.98 -17.44
N ASN A 138 -14.41 -30.42 -18.13
CA ASN A 138 -13.37 -29.61 -17.51
C ASN A 138 -13.95 -28.30 -16.93
N VAL A 139 -13.40 -27.88 -15.78
CA VAL A 139 -13.70 -26.62 -15.13
C VAL A 139 -12.46 -25.76 -15.14
N THR A 140 -12.57 -24.52 -15.58
CA THR A 140 -11.47 -23.55 -15.48
C THR A 140 -11.45 -22.97 -14.06
N ALA A 141 -10.36 -23.18 -13.33
CA ALA A 141 -10.11 -22.52 -12.08
C ALA A 141 -9.29 -21.24 -12.31
N TYR A 142 -9.73 -20.16 -11.68
CA TYR A 142 -9.04 -18.87 -11.71
C TYR A 142 -8.22 -18.71 -10.45
N ASP A 143 -6.93 -18.39 -10.58
CA ASP A 143 -6.11 -17.91 -9.49
C ASP A 143 -6.59 -16.50 -9.09
N THR A 144 -6.98 -16.33 -7.83
CA THR A 144 -7.51 -15.05 -7.35
C THR A 144 -6.42 -14.15 -6.77
N THR A 145 -5.17 -14.57 -6.77
CA THR A 145 -4.05 -13.77 -6.23
C THR A 145 -3.90 -12.43 -6.95
N LEU A 146 -3.95 -12.46 -8.28
CA LEU A 146 -3.81 -11.27 -9.13
C LEU A 146 -4.45 -11.54 -10.50
N GLY A 147 -4.77 -10.46 -11.24
CA GLY A 147 -5.26 -10.54 -12.61
C GLY A 147 -6.78 -10.67 -12.73
N TRP A 148 -7.20 -10.86 -13.99
CA TRP A 148 -8.60 -10.93 -14.34
C TRP A 148 -9.18 -12.32 -14.06
N ARG A 149 -10.35 -12.33 -13.42
CA ARG A 149 -11.18 -13.52 -13.23
C ARG A 149 -12.61 -13.21 -13.61
N TYR A 150 -13.29 -14.17 -14.22
CA TYR A 150 -14.67 -13.99 -14.72
C TYR A 150 -14.82 -12.73 -15.57
N PRO A 151 -14.00 -12.53 -16.62
CA PRO A 151 -14.02 -11.30 -17.40
C PRO A 151 -15.43 -11.04 -17.97
N ASN A 152 -15.86 -9.78 -17.89
CA ASN A 152 -17.11 -9.35 -18.50
C ASN A 152 -16.87 -9.11 -20.00
N PRO A 153 -17.59 -9.80 -20.91
CA PRO A 153 -17.38 -9.65 -22.35
C PRO A 153 -17.60 -8.22 -22.86
N GLN A 154 -18.45 -7.43 -22.23
CA GLN A 154 -18.65 -6.02 -22.61
C GLN A 154 -17.44 -5.17 -22.22
N MET A 155 -16.84 -5.42 -21.04
CA MET A 155 -15.58 -4.76 -20.64
C MET A 155 -14.45 -5.12 -21.60
N GLU A 156 -14.33 -6.41 -21.96
CA GLU A 156 -13.31 -6.89 -22.89
C GLU A 156 -13.46 -6.28 -24.29
N ALA A 157 -14.71 -6.04 -24.74
CA ALA A 157 -14.99 -5.34 -25.99
C ALA A 157 -14.65 -3.83 -25.94
N MET A 158 -14.70 -3.22 -24.77
CA MET A 158 -14.39 -1.78 -24.58
C MET A 158 -12.90 -1.54 -24.38
N PHE A 159 -12.26 -2.38 -23.58
CA PHE A 159 -10.86 -2.26 -23.18
C PHE A 159 -10.19 -3.63 -23.19
N PRO A 160 -8.98 -3.77 -23.75
CA PRO A 160 -8.19 -4.99 -23.54
C PRO A 160 -8.00 -5.25 -22.04
N LEU A 161 -8.32 -6.46 -21.59
CA LEU A 161 -8.13 -6.87 -20.19
C LEU A 161 -6.68 -7.28 -19.97
N GLU A 162 -5.79 -6.30 -20.04
CA GLU A 162 -4.34 -6.49 -19.97
C GLU A 162 -3.90 -6.85 -18.55
N ALA A 163 -2.84 -7.64 -18.43
CA ALA A 163 -2.14 -7.84 -17.18
C ALA A 163 -1.48 -6.52 -16.71
N MET A 164 -1.28 -6.36 -15.41
CA MET A 164 -0.73 -5.11 -14.86
C MET A 164 0.63 -4.74 -15.46
N GLY A 165 1.49 -5.72 -15.73
CA GLY A 165 2.77 -5.47 -16.39
C GLY A 165 2.64 -5.02 -17.85
N GLU A 166 1.60 -5.45 -18.56
CA GLU A 166 1.29 -4.92 -19.91
C GLU A 166 0.88 -3.44 -19.83
N THR A 167 0.11 -3.04 -18.82
CA THR A 167 -0.21 -1.61 -18.64
C THR A 167 1.03 -0.77 -18.34
N ALA A 168 2.05 -1.34 -17.71
CA ALA A 168 3.34 -0.68 -17.50
C ALA A 168 4.14 -0.56 -18.82
N GLU A 169 4.11 -1.59 -19.67
CA GLU A 169 4.71 -1.52 -21.01
C GLU A 169 3.99 -0.48 -21.90
N ASN A 170 2.67 -0.32 -21.76
CA ASN A 170 1.95 0.75 -22.46
C ASN A 170 2.45 2.15 -22.01
N ILE A 171 2.76 2.35 -20.74
CA ILE A 171 3.36 3.60 -20.26
C ILE A 171 4.75 3.79 -20.87
N TYR A 172 5.57 2.73 -20.95
CA TYR A 172 6.85 2.77 -21.66
C TYR A 172 6.68 3.26 -23.09
N ASP A 173 5.73 2.69 -23.85
CA ASP A 173 5.44 3.09 -25.23
C ASP A 173 5.05 4.58 -25.32
N LEU A 174 4.23 5.08 -24.37
CA LEU A 174 3.86 6.50 -24.31
C LEU A 174 5.08 7.41 -24.08
N THR A 175 6.04 6.99 -23.25
CA THR A 175 7.28 7.78 -23.04
C THR A 175 8.14 7.80 -24.29
N CYS A 176 8.24 6.68 -25.00
CA CYS A 176 9.03 6.57 -26.24
C CYS A 176 8.40 7.35 -27.41
N SER A 177 7.07 7.43 -27.48
CA SER A 177 6.35 8.17 -28.53
C SER A 177 6.30 9.69 -28.29
N GLY A 178 6.79 10.17 -27.14
CA GLY A 178 6.74 11.59 -26.78
C GLY A 178 5.33 12.07 -26.36
N GLN A 179 4.39 11.16 -26.10
CA GLN A 179 3.05 11.51 -25.60
C GLN A 179 3.05 11.85 -24.09
N LEU A 180 4.11 11.50 -23.38
CA LEU A 180 4.34 11.91 -21.99
C LEU A 180 5.56 12.86 -21.93
N GLU A 181 5.41 13.90 -21.11
CA GLU A 181 6.50 14.83 -20.83
C GLU A 181 7.66 14.13 -20.09
N GLY A 182 8.89 14.58 -20.31
CA GLY A 182 10.09 14.07 -19.64
C GLY A 182 10.89 13.05 -20.45
N GLY A 183 10.46 12.72 -21.68
CA GLY A 183 11.19 11.86 -22.63
C GLY A 183 11.09 10.36 -22.33
N ALA A 184 11.73 9.56 -23.19
CA ALA A 184 11.74 8.11 -23.07
C ALA A 184 12.41 7.65 -21.76
N ILE A 185 11.85 6.58 -21.17
CA ILE A 185 12.38 5.93 -19.96
C ILE A 185 13.03 4.61 -20.39
N SER A 186 14.35 4.57 -20.40
CA SER A 186 15.06 3.35 -20.86
C SER A 186 14.93 2.19 -19.86
N ARG A 187 15.27 0.98 -20.31
CA ARG A 187 15.34 -0.19 -19.44
C ARG A 187 16.41 -0.01 -18.35
N GLU A 188 17.56 0.58 -18.70
CA GLU A 188 18.65 0.87 -17.78
C GLU A 188 18.21 1.85 -16.70
N GLU A 189 17.41 2.84 -17.04
CA GLU A 189 16.87 3.80 -16.08
C GLU A 189 15.87 3.14 -15.12
N GLN A 190 15.03 2.23 -15.62
CA GLN A 190 14.13 1.45 -14.79
C GLN A 190 14.88 0.54 -13.81
N ASP A 191 15.93 -0.13 -14.28
CA ASP A 191 16.76 -1.00 -13.44
C ASP A 191 17.57 -0.19 -12.40
N ALA A 192 18.08 0.99 -12.77
CA ALA A 192 18.77 1.91 -11.86
C ALA A 192 17.84 2.43 -10.77
N PHE A 193 16.62 2.83 -11.11
CA PHE A 193 15.59 3.21 -10.15
C PHE A 193 15.28 2.08 -9.17
N SER A 194 15.15 0.87 -9.67
CA SER A 194 14.88 -0.31 -8.86
C SER A 194 16.02 -0.66 -7.92
N LEU A 195 17.26 -0.57 -8.39
CA LEU A 195 18.44 -0.77 -7.54
C LEU A 195 18.53 0.29 -6.44
N GLU A 196 18.20 1.54 -6.75
CA GLU A 196 18.15 2.61 -5.74
C GLU A 196 17.08 2.35 -4.69
N SER A 197 15.87 1.88 -5.07
CA SER A 197 14.83 1.46 -4.13
C SER A 197 15.34 0.36 -3.19
N GLN A 198 16.03 -0.67 -3.71
CA GLN A 198 16.64 -1.74 -2.93
C GLN A 198 17.74 -1.21 -1.98
N ARG A 199 18.59 -0.29 -2.45
CA ARG A 199 19.65 0.31 -1.65
C ARG A 199 19.08 1.09 -0.47
N ARG A 200 18.08 1.93 -0.73
CA ARG A 200 17.38 2.73 0.31
C ARG A 200 16.70 1.83 1.35
N ALA A 201 16.01 0.77 0.92
CA ALA A 201 15.39 -0.18 1.83
C ALA A 201 16.42 -0.92 2.69
N CYS A 202 17.54 -1.36 2.10
CA CYS A 202 18.63 -2.01 2.82
C CYS A 202 19.22 -1.08 3.90
N GLU A 203 19.45 0.18 3.56
CA GLU A 203 19.95 1.19 4.52
C GLU A 203 18.94 1.48 5.62
N ALA A 204 17.65 1.64 5.29
CA ALA A 204 16.60 1.89 6.25
C ALA A 204 16.46 0.73 7.26
N ILE A 205 16.51 -0.53 6.79
CA ILE A 205 16.49 -1.70 7.65
C ILE A 205 17.73 -1.73 8.58
N ASN A 206 18.92 -1.53 8.04
CA ASN A 206 20.15 -1.53 8.84
C ASN A 206 20.19 -0.42 9.91
N ASN A 207 19.57 0.72 9.62
CA ASN A 207 19.50 1.87 10.53
C ASN A 207 18.28 1.82 11.47
N GLY A 208 17.43 0.79 11.36
CA GLY A 208 16.25 0.62 12.21
C GLY A 208 15.12 1.63 11.96
N TYR A 209 15.06 2.25 10.78
CA TYR A 209 14.07 3.30 10.49
C TYR A 209 12.62 2.80 10.51
N PHE A 210 12.40 1.50 10.27
CA PHE A 210 11.07 0.89 10.31
C PHE A 210 10.67 0.34 11.69
N GLN A 211 11.55 0.36 12.69
CA GLN A 211 11.28 -0.29 13.99
C GLN A 211 10.08 0.30 14.74
N ARG A 212 9.81 1.60 14.59
CA ARG A 212 8.68 2.26 15.26
C ARG A 212 7.33 1.90 14.61
N GLU A 213 7.31 1.62 13.32
CA GLU A 213 6.09 1.33 12.58
C GLU A 213 5.77 -0.17 12.52
N ILE A 214 6.77 -1.05 12.62
CA ILE A 214 6.59 -2.49 12.51
C ILE A 214 6.09 -3.08 13.83
N VAL A 215 5.05 -3.91 13.70
CA VAL A 215 4.52 -4.79 14.75
C VAL A 215 5.03 -6.21 14.44
N PRO A 216 5.87 -6.81 15.31
CA PRO A 216 6.34 -8.18 15.11
C PRO A 216 5.19 -9.16 15.02
N VAL A 217 5.23 -10.06 14.03
CA VAL A 217 4.22 -11.11 13.83
C VAL A 217 4.72 -12.41 14.43
N PRO A 218 4.03 -12.95 15.47
CA PRO A 218 4.41 -14.23 16.06
C PRO A 218 3.95 -15.39 15.18
N ILE A 219 4.90 -16.20 14.71
CA ILE A 219 4.65 -17.42 13.94
C ILE A 219 4.71 -18.63 14.87
N PRO A 220 3.58 -19.27 15.17
CA PRO A 220 3.54 -20.45 16.04
C PRO A 220 4.41 -21.57 15.52
N GLN A 221 5.16 -22.21 16.42
CA GLN A 221 5.97 -23.37 16.11
C GLN A 221 5.33 -24.65 16.63
N ARG A 222 5.62 -25.80 15.99
CA ARG A 222 5.13 -27.11 16.51
C ARG A 222 5.67 -27.42 17.93
N ARG A 223 6.84 -26.91 18.26
CA ARG A 223 7.48 -27.02 19.58
C ARG A 223 8.31 -25.75 19.81
N GLY A 224 8.31 -25.27 21.07
CA GLY A 224 9.05 -24.05 21.47
C GLY A 224 8.23 -22.77 21.31
N ASP A 225 8.91 -21.66 21.52
CA ASP A 225 8.31 -20.34 21.43
C ASP A 225 8.06 -19.94 19.96
N PRO A 226 7.08 -19.03 19.70
CA PRO A 226 6.86 -18.48 18.37
C PRO A 226 8.11 -17.78 17.83
N ILE A 227 8.35 -17.92 16.53
CA ILE A 227 9.34 -17.08 15.83
C ILE A 227 8.69 -15.72 15.58
N LEU A 228 9.37 -14.65 15.97
CA LEU A 228 8.92 -13.29 15.69
C LEU A 228 9.48 -12.85 14.33
N VAL A 229 8.58 -12.51 13.40
CA VAL A 229 8.93 -11.87 12.14
C VAL A 229 8.75 -10.37 12.35
N ASP A 230 9.85 -9.63 12.32
CA ASP A 230 9.94 -8.19 12.67
C ASP A 230 10.65 -7.35 11.60
N THR A 231 11.01 -7.95 10.48
CA THR A 231 11.76 -7.31 9.40
C THR A 231 11.09 -7.61 8.06
N ASP A 232 11.04 -6.60 7.16
CA ASP A 232 10.53 -6.76 5.81
C ASP A 232 11.36 -7.82 5.05
N GLU A 233 10.68 -8.84 4.53
CA GLU A 233 11.34 -9.99 3.89
C GLU A 233 11.61 -9.77 2.40
N HIS A 234 10.85 -8.87 1.75
CA HIS A 234 10.88 -8.74 0.29
C HIS A 234 12.16 -8.13 -0.28
N PRO A 235 12.90 -7.21 0.39
CA PRO A 235 14.12 -6.62 -0.16
C PRO A 235 15.13 -7.68 -0.59
N ARG A 236 15.81 -7.44 -1.72
CA ARG A 236 16.88 -8.30 -2.25
C ARG A 236 18.16 -8.06 -1.48
N ILE A 237 18.17 -8.49 -0.24
CA ILE A 237 19.26 -8.33 0.71
C ILE A 237 19.63 -9.67 1.32
N LYS A 238 20.87 -9.76 1.81
CA LYS A 238 21.36 -10.89 2.57
C LYS A 238 22.09 -10.42 3.80
N TRP A 239 22.01 -11.20 4.86
CA TRP A 239 22.75 -10.94 6.09
C TRP A 239 24.21 -11.37 5.91
N ALA A 240 25.15 -10.47 6.14
CA ALA A 240 26.58 -10.70 6.07
C ALA A 240 27.30 -9.76 7.05
N ASP A 241 28.27 -10.30 7.79
CA ASP A 241 29.14 -9.53 8.69
C ASP A 241 28.42 -8.58 9.66
N GLY A 242 27.30 -9.06 10.23
CA GLY A 242 26.53 -8.30 11.23
C GLY A 242 25.61 -7.21 10.67
N ARG A 243 25.38 -7.18 9.36
CA ARG A 243 24.46 -6.25 8.68
C ARG A 243 23.87 -6.83 7.42
N TYR A 244 22.78 -6.22 6.92
CA TYR A 244 22.25 -6.54 5.60
C TYR A 244 23.09 -5.86 4.51
N THR A 245 23.30 -6.57 3.43
CA THR A 245 23.94 -6.08 2.20
C THR A 245 23.06 -6.39 1.01
N LEU A 246 23.17 -5.64 -0.08
CA LEU A 246 22.44 -5.92 -1.31
C LEU A 246 22.83 -7.29 -1.88
N ASP A 247 21.83 -8.03 -2.33
CA ASP A 247 21.97 -9.29 -3.06
C ASP A 247 21.55 -9.13 -4.54
N THR A 248 21.74 -7.96 -5.07
CA THR A 248 21.49 -7.60 -6.47
C THR A 248 22.36 -6.42 -6.88
N ASP A 249 22.59 -6.28 -8.19
CA ASP A 249 23.33 -5.18 -8.82
C ASP A 249 22.80 -4.92 -10.24
N MET A 250 23.29 -3.86 -10.90
CA MET A 250 22.88 -3.52 -12.27
C MET A 250 23.13 -4.65 -13.26
N ALA A 251 24.25 -5.37 -13.12
CA ALA A 251 24.60 -6.48 -14.01
C ALA A 251 23.62 -7.66 -13.85
N THR A 252 23.13 -7.91 -12.65
CA THR A 252 22.11 -8.91 -12.34
C THR A 252 20.76 -8.49 -12.89
N LEU A 253 20.33 -7.25 -12.68
CA LEU A 253 19.06 -6.73 -13.19
C LEU A 253 19.02 -6.74 -14.72
N ALA A 254 20.09 -6.34 -15.38
CA ALA A 254 20.18 -6.32 -16.85
C ALA A 254 20.01 -7.70 -17.50
N LYS A 255 20.31 -8.81 -16.78
CA LYS A 255 20.14 -10.19 -17.28
C LYS A 255 18.69 -10.68 -17.21
N LEU A 256 17.81 -10.00 -16.47
CA LEU A 256 16.42 -10.41 -16.32
C LEU A 256 15.65 -10.20 -17.63
N ARG A 257 14.89 -11.23 -18.00
CA ARG A 257 14.06 -11.16 -19.21
C ARG A 257 12.77 -10.40 -18.94
N PRO A 258 12.25 -9.68 -19.95
CA PRO A 258 10.89 -9.12 -19.88
C PRO A 258 9.86 -10.18 -19.49
N ALA A 259 9.00 -9.87 -18.55
CA ALA A 259 8.07 -10.84 -17.95
C ALA A 259 6.68 -10.83 -18.61
N PHE A 260 6.29 -9.73 -19.23
CA PHE A 260 4.92 -9.53 -19.71
C PHE A 260 4.83 -9.45 -21.23
N ARG A 261 5.78 -8.78 -21.87
CA ARG A 261 5.78 -8.54 -23.33
C ARG A 261 7.12 -8.99 -23.94
N LYS A 262 7.05 -9.71 -25.07
CA LYS A 262 8.27 -10.06 -25.82
C LYS A 262 8.95 -8.79 -26.33
N GLY A 263 10.21 -8.58 -25.96
CA GLY A 263 10.95 -7.36 -26.29
C GLY A 263 10.56 -6.14 -25.46
N GLY A 264 9.79 -6.33 -24.41
CA GLY A 264 9.45 -5.27 -23.44
C GLY A 264 10.58 -4.95 -22.48
N THR A 265 10.30 -4.11 -21.48
CA THR A 265 11.27 -3.59 -20.52
C THR A 265 10.96 -3.97 -19.07
N VAL A 266 9.72 -4.37 -18.78
CA VAL A 266 9.25 -4.72 -17.44
C VAL A 266 9.68 -6.14 -17.05
N THR A 267 10.40 -6.25 -15.96
CA THR A 267 10.97 -7.52 -15.46
C THR A 267 10.61 -7.75 -13.99
N ALA A 268 10.90 -8.93 -13.48
CA ALA A 268 10.80 -9.21 -12.05
C ALA A 268 11.76 -8.38 -11.18
N GLY A 269 12.70 -7.65 -11.77
CA GLY A 269 13.65 -6.78 -11.06
C GLY A 269 13.19 -5.34 -10.93
N ASN A 270 12.28 -4.89 -11.81
CA ASN A 270 11.79 -3.52 -11.87
C ASN A 270 10.24 -3.42 -11.73
N ALA A 271 9.66 -4.44 -11.14
CA ALA A 271 8.26 -4.54 -10.74
C ALA A 271 8.15 -4.87 -9.25
N SER A 272 7.08 -4.46 -8.60
CA SER A 272 6.76 -4.90 -7.24
C SER A 272 6.40 -6.38 -7.21
N GLY A 273 6.53 -7.00 -6.04
CA GLY A 273 6.21 -8.42 -5.83
C GLY A 273 4.76 -8.68 -5.45
N LEU A 274 4.44 -9.99 -5.30
CA LEU A 274 3.27 -10.48 -4.60
C LEU A 274 3.62 -10.62 -3.12
N ASN A 275 2.82 -10.04 -2.24
CA ASN A 275 3.19 -9.90 -0.85
C ASN A 275 2.01 -10.04 0.12
N ASP A 276 2.34 -10.23 1.39
CA ASP A 276 1.42 -10.31 2.51
C ASP A 276 1.71 -9.19 3.51
N GLY A 277 0.69 -8.58 4.10
CA GLY A 277 0.86 -7.55 5.11
C GLY A 277 -0.45 -6.89 5.57
N ALA A 278 -0.38 -6.23 6.72
CA ALA A 278 -1.48 -5.46 7.30
C ALA A 278 -0.97 -4.13 7.87
N CYS A 279 -1.86 -3.15 7.94
CA CYS A 279 -1.59 -1.82 8.46
C CYS A 279 -2.84 -1.26 9.15
N ALA A 280 -2.67 -0.54 10.26
CA ALA A 280 -3.74 0.15 10.97
C ALA A 280 -3.30 1.57 11.37
N VAL A 281 -4.22 2.52 11.26
CA VAL A 281 -4.06 3.93 11.55
C VAL A 281 -5.20 4.35 12.47
N LEU A 282 -4.91 4.92 13.63
CA LEU A 282 -5.88 5.56 14.49
C LEU A 282 -6.06 7.01 14.06
N ILE A 283 -7.26 7.34 13.63
CA ILE A 283 -7.64 8.65 13.12
C ILE A 283 -8.87 9.16 13.89
N MET A 284 -8.85 10.43 14.28
CA MET A 284 -9.94 10.99 15.06
C MET A 284 -10.11 12.49 14.85
N SER A 285 -11.16 13.07 15.44
CA SER A 285 -11.27 14.53 15.51
C SER A 285 -10.23 15.10 16.47
N ALA A 286 -9.71 16.29 16.18
CA ALA A 286 -8.74 16.96 17.05
C ALA A 286 -9.32 17.22 18.45
N ASP A 287 -10.60 17.58 18.53
CA ASP A 287 -11.30 17.79 19.81
C ASP A 287 -11.32 16.50 20.65
N LYS A 288 -11.56 15.35 20.01
CA LYS A 288 -11.59 14.06 20.70
C LYS A 288 -10.19 13.60 21.12
N ALA A 289 -9.17 13.89 20.33
CA ALA A 289 -7.79 13.63 20.72
C ALA A 289 -7.42 14.43 21.97
N ALA A 290 -7.78 15.71 22.04
CA ALA A 290 -7.57 16.56 23.21
C ALA A 290 -8.36 16.06 24.44
N GLU A 291 -9.63 15.67 24.26
CA GLU A 291 -10.47 15.10 25.34
C GLU A 291 -9.82 13.84 25.95
N LEU A 292 -9.25 12.97 25.09
CA LEU A 292 -8.61 11.73 25.51
C LEU A 292 -7.15 11.92 25.99
N GLY A 293 -6.62 13.15 25.92
CA GLY A 293 -5.22 13.45 26.32
C GLY A 293 -4.18 12.83 25.39
N LEU A 294 -4.56 12.60 24.13
CA LEU A 294 -3.67 12.03 23.12
C LEU A 294 -2.93 13.14 22.35
N ASN A 295 -1.71 12.84 21.94
CA ASN A 295 -0.90 13.76 21.14
C ASN A 295 -1.04 13.43 19.64
N PRO A 296 -1.69 14.26 18.82
CA PRO A 296 -1.78 14.06 17.39
C PRO A 296 -0.39 14.15 16.74
N ARG A 297 -0.10 13.20 15.85
CA ARG A 297 1.16 13.13 15.09
C ARG A 297 1.08 13.89 13.77
N ALA A 298 -0.08 13.82 13.11
CA ALA A 298 -0.32 14.57 11.88
C ALA A 298 -1.78 14.98 11.75
N ARG A 299 -2.02 16.03 10.96
CA ARG A 299 -3.34 16.45 10.47
C ARG A 299 -3.57 15.89 9.09
N TRP A 300 -4.69 15.25 8.84
CA TRP A 300 -5.11 14.92 7.49
C TRP A 300 -5.72 16.16 6.82
N LEU A 301 -5.09 16.64 5.75
CA LEU A 301 -5.51 17.86 5.07
C LEU A 301 -6.54 17.60 3.98
N ALA A 302 -6.20 16.74 3.04
CA ALA A 302 -7.03 16.47 1.87
C ALA A 302 -6.70 15.15 1.21
N SER A 303 -7.59 14.69 0.35
CA SER A 303 -7.38 13.56 -0.53
C SER A 303 -7.92 13.82 -1.94
N GLY A 304 -7.40 13.06 -2.90
CA GLY A 304 -7.85 13.06 -4.28
C GLY A 304 -7.96 11.65 -4.82
N ALA A 305 -9.03 11.38 -5.57
CA ALA A 305 -9.15 10.18 -6.38
C ALA A 305 -9.49 10.58 -7.82
N ALA A 306 -8.91 9.90 -8.80
CA ALA A 306 -9.13 10.19 -10.21
C ALA A 306 -9.16 8.91 -11.04
N GLY A 307 -9.92 8.92 -12.14
CA GLY A 307 -9.90 7.89 -13.18
C GLY A 307 -8.97 8.29 -14.32
N VAL A 308 -8.36 7.29 -14.95
CA VAL A 308 -7.56 7.41 -16.18
C VAL A 308 -7.86 6.22 -17.08
N ASP A 309 -7.29 6.19 -18.29
CA ASP A 309 -7.39 5.03 -19.16
C ASP A 309 -6.91 3.75 -18.44
N PRO A 310 -7.70 2.67 -18.39
CA PRO A 310 -7.31 1.40 -17.78
C PRO A 310 -6.01 0.84 -18.32
N ARG A 311 -5.70 1.07 -19.60
CA ARG A 311 -4.48 0.60 -20.26
C ARG A 311 -3.21 1.30 -19.79
N THR A 312 -3.36 2.46 -19.16
CA THR A 312 -2.25 3.26 -18.59
C THR A 312 -2.51 3.61 -17.13
N MET A 313 -3.12 2.67 -16.40
CA MET A 313 -3.55 2.83 -15.01
C MET A 313 -2.48 3.42 -14.10
N GLY A 314 -1.20 3.14 -14.38
CA GLY A 314 -0.06 3.62 -13.62
C GLY A 314 0.08 5.13 -13.57
N LEU A 315 -0.56 5.88 -14.47
CA LEU A 315 -0.58 7.35 -14.47
C LEU A 315 -1.66 7.94 -13.55
N GLY A 316 -2.52 7.12 -12.95
CA GLY A 316 -3.57 7.55 -12.01
C GLY A 316 -3.11 8.47 -10.87
N PRO A 317 -1.90 8.29 -10.29
CA PRO A 317 -1.38 9.19 -9.26
C PRO A 317 -1.27 10.65 -9.70
N VAL A 318 -1.01 10.94 -10.97
CA VAL A 318 -0.85 12.33 -11.47
C VAL A 318 -2.11 13.16 -11.22
N PRO A 319 -3.28 12.85 -11.81
CA PRO A 319 -4.49 13.63 -11.55
C PRO A 319 -5.01 13.48 -10.11
N ALA A 320 -4.77 12.36 -9.43
CA ALA A 320 -5.16 12.19 -8.04
C ALA A 320 -4.38 13.13 -7.10
N THR A 321 -3.07 13.24 -7.32
CA THR A 321 -2.17 14.14 -6.58
C THR A 321 -2.55 15.60 -6.82
N HIS A 322 -2.72 16.03 -8.08
CA HIS A 322 -3.15 17.40 -8.39
C HIS A 322 -4.45 17.76 -7.66
N LYS A 323 -5.43 16.86 -7.66
CA LYS A 323 -6.70 17.06 -6.96
C LYS A 323 -6.53 17.14 -5.44
N ALA A 324 -5.66 16.34 -4.85
CA ALA A 324 -5.39 16.37 -3.41
C ALA A 324 -4.70 17.68 -3.01
N LEU A 325 -3.66 18.09 -3.74
CA LEU A 325 -2.93 19.33 -3.53
C LEU A 325 -3.84 20.56 -3.68
N GLN A 326 -4.63 20.61 -4.76
CA GLN A 326 -5.61 21.70 -4.96
C GLN A 326 -6.57 21.83 -3.78
N ARG A 327 -7.07 20.71 -3.26
CA ARG A 327 -7.98 20.70 -2.10
C ARG A 327 -7.30 21.10 -0.79
N ALA A 328 -6.02 20.84 -0.67
CA ALA A 328 -5.20 21.27 0.46
C ALA A 328 -4.77 22.75 0.34
N GLY A 329 -4.94 23.39 -0.82
CA GLY A 329 -4.42 24.73 -1.09
C GLY A 329 -2.90 24.76 -1.23
N LEU A 330 -2.28 23.64 -1.66
CA LEU A 330 -0.85 23.44 -1.77
C LEU A 330 -0.45 23.16 -3.23
N THR A 331 0.84 23.29 -3.48
CA THR A 331 1.52 22.89 -4.71
C THR A 331 2.52 21.77 -4.45
N MET A 332 3.08 21.15 -5.49
CA MET A 332 4.14 20.14 -5.31
C MET A 332 5.41 20.72 -4.66
N ALA A 333 5.66 22.01 -4.83
CA ALA A 333 6.81 22.69 -4.23
C ALA A 333 6.73 22.77 -2.70
N ASP A 334 5.51 22.74 -2.14
CA ASP A 334 5.27 22.80 -0.69
C ASP A 334 5.48 21.44 0.01
N ILE A 335 5.61 20.35 -0.76
CA ILE A 335 5.73 18.99 -0.20
C ILE A 335 7.17 18.70 0.18
N ASP A 336 7.37 18.28 1.44
CA ASP A 336 8.68 17.96 2.01
C ASP A 336 9.05 16.48 1.84
N LEU A 337 8.06 15.58 1.81
CA LEU A 337 8.28 14.14 1.69
C LEU A 337 7.14 13.47 0.90
N ILE A 338 7.50 12.50 0.05
CA ILE A 338 6.56 11.79 -0.81
C ILE A 338 6.75 10.28 -0.66
N GLU A 339 5.64 9.56 -0.47
CA GLU A 339 5.55 8.13 -0.66
C GLU A 339 4.68 7.85 -1.90
N LEU A 340 5.32 7.45 -2.99
CA LEU A 340 4.71 6.99 -4.24
C LEU A 340 4.82 5.48 -4.32
N ASN A 341 3.72 4.76 -4.42
CA ASN A 341 3.79 3.31 -4.59
C ASN A 341 4.44 2.93 -5.93
N GLU A 342 5.52 2.16 -5.85
CA GLU A 342 6.30 1.68 -7.00
C GLU A 342 5.72 0.35 -7.51
N ALA A 343 4.56 0.39 -8.17
CA ALA A 343 4.04 -0.83 -8.79
C ALA A 343 4.98 -1.35 -9.88
N PHE A 344 5.54 -0.43 -10.66
CA PHE A 344 6.56 -0.67 -11.69
C PHE A 344 7.50 0.54 -11.78
N ALA A 345 8.77 0.31 -12.08
CA ALA A 345 9.75 1.40 -12.18
C ALA A 345 9.39 2.41 -13.26
N VAL A 346 8.98 1.95 -14.46
CA VAL A 346 8.55 2.85 -15.54
C VAL A 346 7.36 3.70 -15.15
N GLN A 347 6.40 3.11 -14.42
CA GLN A 347 5.24 3.82 -13.91
C GLN A 347 5.64 4.89 -12.89
N ALA A 348 6.49 4.55 -11.92
CA ALA A 348 6.94 5.49 -10.89
C ALA A 348 7.70 6.66 -11.51
N LEU A 349 8.66 6.39 -12.41
CA LEU A 349 9.42 7.41 -13.14
C LEU A 349 8.51 8.32 -13.97
N ALA A 350 7.55 7.76 -14.70
CA ALA A 350 6.60 8.54 -15.50
C ALA A 350 5.73 9.46 -14.63
N VAL A 351 5.23 8.96 -13.49
CA VAL A 351 4.46 9.76 -12.53
C VAL A 351 5.31 10.86 -11.92
N MET A 352 6.54 10.56 -11.49
CA MET A 352 7.45 11.55 -10.91
C MET A 352 7.71 12.71 -11.87
N ARG A 353 7.98 12.40 -13.15
CA ARG A 353 8.19 13.43 -14.20
C ARG A 353 6.91 14.24 -14.44
N ALA A 354 5.79 13.58 -14.67
CA ALA A 354 4.53 14.26 -15.00
C ALA A 354 3.94 15.08 -13.83
N ALA A 355 4.18 14.68 -12.58
CA ALA A 355 3.71 15.41 -11.39
C ALA A 355 4.76 16.35 -10.79
N GLY A 356 5.97 16.43 -11.35
CA GLY A 356 7.07 17.27 -10.85
C GLY A 356 7.57 16.84 -9.47
N MET A 357 7.54 15.52 -9.17
CA MET A 357 8.04 14.98 -7.91
C MET A 357 9.55 14.94 -7.88
N ARG A 358 10.15 15.41 -6.81
CA ARG A 358 11.60 15.43 -6.60
C ARG A 358 12.10 14.06 -6.12
N PRO A 359 13.08 13.41 -6.80
CA PRO A 359 13.58 12.08 -6.45
C PRO A 359 14.20 11.98 -5.05
N GLU A 360 14.81 13.09 -4.58
CA GLU A 360 15.49 13.14 -3.28
C GLU A 360 14.56 13.15 -2.08
N ILE A 361 13.27 13.44 -2.27
CA ILE A 361 12.25 13.40 -1.22
C ILE A 361 11.19 12.31 -1.48
N THR A 362 11.35 11.53 -2.54
CA THR A 362 10.39 10.47 -2.90
C THR A 362 10.96 9.12 -2.53
N ASN A 363 10.18 8.32 -1.76
CA ASN A 363 10.51 6.94 -1.34
C ASN A 363 11.93 6.84 -0.75
N VAL A 364 12.24 7.70 0.18
CA VAL A 364 13.60 7.87 0.72
C VAL A 364 14.12 6.65 1.48
N ASN A 365 13.22 5.76 1.91
CA ASN A 365 13.52 4.49 2.56
C ASN A 365 13.26 3.28 1.64
N GLY A 366 13.20 3.49 0.33
CA GLY A 366 12.79 2.49 -0.65
C GLY A 366 11.27 2.40 -0.77
N GLY A 367 10.78 1.92 -1.89
CA GLY A 367 9.36 1.77 -2.19
C GLY A 367 8.96 0.31 -2.45
N ALA A 368 7.84 0.09 -3.12
CA ALA A 368 7.22 -1.22 -3.27
C ALA A 368 8.04 -2.22 -4.11
N ILE A 369 8.94 -1.76 -4.98
CA ILE A 369 9.88 -2.65 -5.70
C ILE A 369 10.80 -3.36 -4.70
N ALA A 370 11.24 -2.65 -3.67
CA ALA A 370 12.08 -3.22 -2.62
C ALA A 370 11.25 -3.83 -1.49
N LEU A 371 10.28 -3.10 -0.94
CA LEU A 371 9.54 -3.50 0.26
C LEU A 371 8.37 -4.44 -0.01
N GLY A 372 7.85 -4.45 -1.26
CA GLY A 372 6.68 -5.26 -1.61
C GLY A 372 5.36 -4.50 -1.69
N HIS A 373 4.33 -5.15 -2.29
CA HIS A 373 3.03 -4.53 -2.58
C HIS A 373 1.85 -5.44 -2.23
N PRO A 374 1.56 -5.66 -0.94
CA PRO A 374 0.31 -6.29 -0.52
C PRO A 374 -0.85 -5.32 -0.79
N LEU A 375 -1.67 -5.60 -1.82
CA LEU A 375 -2.57 -4.63 -2.48
C LEU A 375 -3.41 -3.80 -1.50
N GLY A 376 -4.26 -4.44 -0.71
CA GLY A 376 -5.17 -3.76 0.21
C GLY A 376 -4.48 -3.04 1.38
N CYS A 377 -3.28 -3.50 1.75
CA CYS A 377 -2.46 -2.89 2.80
C CYS A 377 -1.69 -1.66 2.31
N SER A 378 -1.18 -1.70 1.07
CA SER A 378 -0.14 -0.77 0.58
C SER A 378 -0.49 0.70 0.73
N GLY A 379 -1.74 1.09 0.49
CA GLY A 379 -2.14 2.49 0.61
C GLY A 379 -2.02 3.05 2.02
N ALA A 380 -2.38 2.27 3.04
CA ALA A 380 -2.20 2.63 4.44
C ALA A 380 -0.72 2.51 4.86
N ARG A 381 0.01 1.52 4.31
CA ARG A 381 1.44 1.32 4.57
C ARG A 381 2.26 2.53 4.13
N ILE A 382 2.07 3.05 2.91
CA ILE A 382 2.82 4.22 2.45
C ILE A 382 2.52 5.46 3.30
N LEU A 383 1.28 5.64 3.77
CA LEU A 383 0.94 6.74 4.67
C LEU A 383 1.62 6.56 6.05
N THR A 384 1.68 5.34 6.57
CA THR A 384 2.36 5.02 7.84
C THR A 384 3.85 5.30 7.74
N THR A 385 4.52 4.78 6.71
CA THR A 385 5.95 5.02 6.48
C THR A 385 6.24 6.52 6.29
N LEU A 386 5.39 7.23 5.53
CA LEU A 386 5.50 8.69 5.35
C LEU A 386 5.49 9.42 6.70
N LEU A 387 4.52 9.11 7.57
CA LEU A 387 4.39 9.74 8.88
C LEU A 387 5.63 9.51 9.75
N HIS A 388 6.05 8.26 9.88
CA HIS A 388 7.21 7.90 10.70
C HIS A 388 8.52 8.52 10.18
N GLU A 389 8.70 8.60 8.86
CA GLU A 389 9.89 9.22 8.28
C GLU A 389 9.88 10.74 8.42
N MET A 390 8.72 11.40 8.32
CA MET A 390 8.59 12.84 8.60
C MET A 390 9.01 13.15 10.04
N GLU A 391 8.55 12.35 11.00
CA GLU A 391 8.93 12.50 12.41
C GLU A 391 10.41 12.27 12.64
N ARG A 392 10.95 11.15 12.11
CA ARG A 392 12.37 10.83 12.25
C ARG A 392 13.28 11.94 11.71
N ARG A 393 12.93 12.54 10.57
CA ARG A 393 13.67 13.66 9.98
C ARG A 393 13.54 14.94 10.80
N ALA A 394 12.36 15.21 11.33
CA ALA A 394 12.14 16.35 12.21
C ALA A 394 12.94 16.22 13.51
N GLU A 395 12.96 15.04 14.12
CA GLU A 395 13.82 14.73 15.29
C GLU A 395 15.30 14.93 14.98
N ALA A 396 15.71 14.72 13.73
CA ALA A 396 17.07 15.00 13.23
C ALA A 396 17.29 16.48 12.85
N GLY A 397 16.34 17.38 13.16
CA GLY A 397 16.45 18.82 12.95
C GLY A 397 16.11 19.29 11.52
N GLN A 398 15.50 18.44 10.69
CA GLN A 398 15.03 18.84 9.35
C GLN A 398 13.62 19.44 9.44
N SER A 399 13.35 20.49 8.65
CA SER A 399 11.99 21.03 8.53
C SER A 399 11.13 20.05 7.74
N MET A 400 10.11 19.48 8.38
CA MET A 400 9.17 18.52 7.80
C MET A 400 7.75 18.94 8.15
N ARG A 401 7.02 19.46 7.19
CA ARG A 401 5.65 19.94 7.41
C ARG A 401 4.63 19.16 6.61
N TYR A 402 4.78 19.09 5.29
CA TYR A 402 3.78 18.47 4.42
C TYR A 402 4.28 17.19 3.79
N GLY A 403 3.46 16.14 3.90
CA GLY A 403 3.70 14.84 3.30
C GLY A 403 2.61 14.45 2.30
N LEU A 404 3.00 13.74 1.25
CA LEU A 404 2.12 13.23 0.20
C LEU A 404 2.26 11.71 0.09
N ALA A 405 1.16 10.97 0.22
CA ALA A 405 1.06 9.56 -0.12
C ALA A 405 0.19 9.38 -1.36
N THR A 406 0.66 8.66 -2.37
CA THR A 406 -0.11 8.45 -3.61
C THR A 406 0.23 7.11 -4.26
N LEU A 407 -0.77 6.53 -4.98
CA LEU A 407 -0.61 5.26 -5.65
C LEU A 407 -1.54 5.10 -6.85
N CYS A 408 -1.09 4.30 -7.81
CA CYS A 408 -1.89 3.85 -8.93
C CYS A 408 -2.84 2.70 -8.51
N VAL A 409 -3.87 2.51 -9.29
CA VAL A 409 -4.95 1.55 -9.02
C VAL A 409 -5.31 0.83 -10.31
N GLY A 410 -5.37 -0.47 -10.26
CA GLY A 410 -5.82 -1.28 -11.40
C GLY A 410 -7.14 -0.79 -11.98
N VAL A 411 -7.39 -1.10 -13.24
CA VAL A 411 -8.57 -0.65 -13.99
C VAL A 411 -8.63 0.88 -14.12
N GLY A 412 -7.47 1.57 -14.10
CA GLY A 412 -7.38 2.98 -14.48
C GLY A 412 -7.83 3.98 -13.41
N GLN A 413 -7.26 3.94 -12.21
CA GLN A 413 -7.50 4.96 -11.19
C GLN A 413 -6.20 5.36 -10.47
N GLY A 414 -6.28 6.42 -9.67
CA GLY A 414 -5.28 6.82 -8.70
C GLY A 414 -5.91 7.38 -7.44
N GLU A 415 -5.19 7.32 -6.34
CA GLU A 415 -5.58 7.92 -5.07
C GLU A 415 -4.39 8.61 -4.42
N ALA A 416 -4.65 9.71 -3.70
CA ALA A 416 -3.66 10.48 -2.97
C ALA A 416 -4.23 11.01 -1.65
N ALA A 417 -3.34 11.19 -0.68
CA ALA A 417 -3.62 11.90 0.58
C ALA A 417 -2.48 12.85 0.91
N VAL A 418 -2.82 14.01 1.47
CA VAL A 418 -1.88 15.01 1.97
C VAL A 418 -2.06 15.13 3.47
N ILE A 419 -0.96 15.05 4.20
CA ILE A 419 -0.91 15.23 5.65
C ILE A 419 0.01 16.38 6.02
N GLU A 420 -0.24 17.00 7.15
CA GLU A 420 0.63 17.96 7.81
C GLU A 420 1.13 17.37 9.12
N ARG A 421 2.44 17.23 9.30
CA ARG A 421 3.02 16.79 10.56
C ARG A 421 2.71 17.80 11.67
N LEU A 422 2.31 17.29 12.81
CA LEU A 422 2.13 18.05 14.05
C LEU A 422 3.25 17.70 15.01
N GLY A 423 3.62 18.63 15.85
CA GLY A 423 4.73 18.53 16.81
C GLY A 423 5.83 19.55 16.49
N ASP A 424 6.54 19.95 17.51
CA ASP A 424 7.60 20.97 17.48
C ASP A 424 8.84 20.52 16.70
#